data_217e54e4de17e06dfafa96f74213eaf0
#
_entry.id   217e54e4de17e06dfafa96f74213eaf0
#
_cell.length_a   1.000
_cell.length_b   1.000
_cell.length_c   1.000
_cell.angle_alpha   90.00
_cell.angle_beta   90.00
_cell.angle_gamma   90.00
#
_symmetry.space_group_name_H-M   'P 1'
#
loop_
_entity.id
_entity.type
_entity.pdbx_description
1 polymer ?
#
loop_
_entity_poly.entity_id
_entity_poly.type
_entity_poly.pdbx_seq_one_letter_code
_entity_poly.pdbx_strand_id
1 'polypeptide(L)'
;GKPGNALMSYTPFFAVVVAIMLISLIIFKFTVNEPKFAREMQEESARLGIDEISDEDAASGARKLSGKELASLFLILASVVLWFMGYNAVTSKYSIYASAVLGLDYNMTLTIASAAAIVSYLPIGIISSKIGRKKTLMGGIILLGTAFFIASFMRSGSSMLVMNILFTMAGVGWATISVNSYPMVVELSRGGDVGKYTGFYYTASMAAQTITPIFSGFFMDIKMTSLFIYATIFVFLAFFTMLFVKHGDSAPEKAEAEK
;
A
#
# COMPACT_ATOMS: atom_id res chain seq x y z
N GLY A 1 2.56 10.44 28.12
CA GLY A 1 1.21 10.99 28.16
C GLY A 1 0.97 11.69 29.49
N LYS A 2 0.31 12.85 29.50
CA LYS A 2 -0.06 13.52 30.76
C LYS A 2 -1.02 12.61 31.55
N PRO A 3 -0.89 12.51 32.89
CA PRO A 3 -1.71 11.61 33.72
C PRO A 3 -3.24 11.81 33.62
N GLY A 4 -3.70 12.93 33.07
CA GLY A 4 -5.12 13.23 32.89
C GLY A 4 -5.83 12.54 31.72
N ASN A 5 -5.09 11.95 30.76
CA ASN A 5 -5.70 11.31 29.58
C ASN A 5 -6.05 9.83 29.80
N ALA A 6 -5.62 9.22 30.89
CA ALA A 6 -5.90 7.82 31.20
C ALA A 6 -7.39 7.53 31.50
N LEU A 7 -8.18 8.57 31.77
CA LEU A 7 -9.62 8.47 32.08
C LEU A 7 -10.52 9.00 30.97
N MET A 8 -9.96 9.34 29.80
CA MET A 8 -10.75 9.86 28.68
C MET A 8 -11.58 8.75 28.04
N SER A 9 -12.91 8.91 28.07
CA SER A 9 -13.80 7.99 27.38
C SER A 9 -13.66 8.15 25.87
N TYR A 10 -13.26 7.08 25.17
CA TYR A 10 -13.19 7.05 23.71
C TYR A 10 -14.57 6.85 23.05
N THR A 11 -15.60 6.60 23.83
CA THR A 11 -16.96 6.32 23.34
C THR A 11 -17.50 7.43 22.41
N PRO A 12 -17.38 8.73 22.74
CA PRO A 12 -17.86 9.80 21.83
C PRO A 12 -17.09 9.83 20.51
N PHE A 13 -15.78 9.56 20.55
CA PHE A 13 -14.94 9.51 19.36
C PHE A 13 -15.40 8.39 18.41
N PHE A 14 -15.54 7.16 18.93
CA PHE A 14 -16.01 6.05 18.13
C PHE A 14 -17.47 6.23 17.66
N ALA A 15 -18.32 6.84 18.47
CA ALA A 15 -19.69 7.13 18.07
C ALA A 15 -19.75 8.08 16.86
N VAL A 16 -18.90 9.11 16.83
CA VAL A 16 -18.81 10.03 15.68
C VAL A 16 -18.29 9.29 14.44
N VAL A 17 -17.27 8.46 14.57
CA VAL A 17 -16.74 7.67 13.45
C VAL A 17 -17.81 6.73 12.88
N VAL A 18 -18.53 6.00 13.74
CA VAL A 18 -19.64 5.12 13.33
C VAL A 18 -20.76 5.90 12.66
N ALA A 19 -21.13 7.06 13.19
CA ALA A 19 -22.15 7.92 12.58
C ALA A 19 -21.74 8.36 11.17
N ILE A 20 -20.50 8.80 10.97
CA ILE A 20 -19.98 9.18 9.64
C ILE A 20 -20.01 7.99 8.69
N MET A 21 -19.61 6.81 9.14
CA MET A 21 -19.63 5.59 8.32
C MET A 21 -21.05 5.21 7.90
N LEU A 22 -22.03 5.27 8.81
CA LEU A 22 -23.43 4.97 8.53
C LEU A 22 -24.03 5.99 7.55
N ILE A 23 -23.77 7.28 7.75
CA ILE A 23 -24.24 8.34 6.84
C ILE A 23 -23.65 8.12 5.44
N SER A 24 -22.33 7.83 5.35
CA SER A 24 -21.68 7.55 4.07
C SER A 24 -22.28 6.32 3.37
N LEU A 25 -22.58 5.26 4.12
CA LEU A 25 -23.23 4.06 3.59
C LEU A 25 -24.64 4.36 3.05
N ILE A 26 -25.41 5.17 3.78
CA ILE A 26 -26.75 5.59 3.37
C ILE A 26 -26.68 6.41 2.08
N ILE A 27 -25.78 7.41 2.03
CA ILE A 27 -25.57 8.22 0.82
C ILE A 27 -25.17 7.31 -0.35
N PHE A 28 -24.21 6.41 -0.16
CA PHE A 28 -23.78 5.47 -1.19
C PHE A 28 -24.94 4.64 -1.73
N LYS A 29 -25.76 4.04 -0.83
CA LYS A 29 -26.89 3.20 -1.20
C LYS A 29 -27.94 3.94 -2.03
N PHE A 30 -28.16 5.25 -1.77
CA PHE A 30 -29.16 6.03 -2.49
C PHE A 30 -28.62 6.73 -3.74
N THR A 31 -27.31 6.95 -3.84
CA THR A 31 -26.69 7.63 -4.99
C THR A 31 -26.10 6.68 -6.02
N VAL A 32 -25.64 5.50 -5.60
CA VAL A 32 -25.01 4.53 -6.49
C VAL A 32 -26.01 3.44 -6.89
N ASN A 33 -26.36 3.43 -8.18
CA ASN A 33 -27.19 2.39 -8.76
C ASN A 33 -26.30 1.44 -9.56
N GLU A 34 -25.74 0.42 -8.88
CA GLU A 34 -24.83 -0.56 -9.48
C GLU A 34 -25.39 -1.22 -10.76
N PRO A 35 -26.67 -1.68 -10.81
CA PRO A 35 -27.23 -2.27 -12.01
C PRO A 35 -27.29 -1.30 -13.20
N LYS A 36 -27.51 0.01 -12.94
CA LYS A 36 -27.52 1.03 -13.98
C LYS A 36 -26.10 1.27 -14.51
N PHE A 37 -25.12 1.45 -13.62
CA PHE A 37 -23.73 1.65 -14.02
C PHE A 37 -23.15 0.44 -14.73
N ALA A 38 -23.50 -0.79 -14.32
CA ALA A 38 -23.08 -2.00 -15.00
C ALA A 38 -23.61 -2.05 -16.45
N ARG A 39 -24.88 -1.69 -16.67
CA ARG A 39 -25.46 -1.61 -18.04
C ARG A 39 -24.81 -0.52 -18.87
N GLU A 40 -24.63 0.68 -18.32
CA GLU A 40 -23.97 1.78 -19.01
C GLU A 40 -22.52 1.41 -19.40
N MET A 41 -21.80 0.70 -18.53
CA MET A 41 -20.47 0.19 -18.84
C MET A 41 -20.48 -0.86 -19.94
N GLN A 42 -21.46 -1.77 -19.92
CA GLN A 42 -21.64 -2.77 -21.00
C GLN A 42 -21.95 -2.12 -22.35
N GLU A 43 -22.89 -1.16 -22.36
CA GLU A 43 -23.23 -0.43 -23.57
C GLU A 43 -22.04 0.35 -24.15
N GLU A 44 -21.23 0.97 -23.27
CA GLU A 44 -20.05 1.71 -23.70
C GLU A 44 -18.92 0.79 -24.19
N SER A 45 -18.72 -0.37 -23.53
CA SER A 45 -17.77 -1.39 -23.98
C SER A 45 -18.14 -1.94 -25.35
N ALA A 46 -19.43 -2.21 -25.58
CA ALA A 46 -19.94 -2.65 -26.88
C ALA A 46 -19.74 -1.57 -27.98
N ARG A 47 -19.94 -0.28 -27.64
CA ARG A 47 -19.70 0.83 -28.59
C ARG A 47 -18.23 0.99 -28.97
N LEU A 48 -17.33 0.72 -28.03
CA LEU A 48 -15.88 0.85 -28.23
C LEU A 48 -15.26 -0.41 -28.86
N GLY A 49 -16.07 -1.46 -29.11
CA GLY A 49 -15.55 -2.72 -29.66
C GLY A 49 -14.57 -3.43 -28.72
N ILE A 50 -14.65 -3.12 -27.43
CA ILE A 50 -13.92 -3.85 -26.40
C ILE A 50 -14.67 -5.15 -26.22
N ASP A 51 -14.09 -6.28 -26.63
CA ASP A 51 -14.69 -7.61 -26.56
C ASP A 51 -15.26 -7.85 -25.16
N GLU A 52 -16.58 -7.80 -25.05
CA GLU A 52 -17.27 -8.35 -23.89
C GLU A 52 -16.98 -9.84 -23.90
N ILE A 53 -16.31 -10.29 -22.87
CA ILE A 53 -16.33 -11.70 -22.55
C ILE A 53 -17.79 -11.99 -22.19
N SER A 54 -18.48 -12.72 -23.07
CA SER A 54 -19.85 -13.16 -22.85
C SER A 54 -19.93 -13.86 -21.48
N ASP A 55 -21.09 -13.77 -20.81
CA ASP A 55 -21.32 -14.51 -19.56
C ASP A 55 -21.01 -16.01 -19.70
N GLU A 56 -21.06 -16.57 -20.93
CA GLU A 56 -20.60 -17.91 -21.25
C GLU A 56 -19.08 -18.06 -21.17
N ASP A 57 -18.29 -17.08 -21.55
CA ASP A 57 -16.83 -17.09 -21.40
C ASP A 57 -16.41 -16.80 -19.94
N ALA A 58 -17.19 -16.03 -19.21
CA ALA A 58 -17.03 -15.87 -17.76
C ALA A 58 -17.39 -17.17 -17.00
N ALA A 59 -18.36 -17.95 -17.50
CA ALA A 59 -18.74 -19.24 -16.96
C ALA A 59 -17.85 -20.40 -17.46
N SER A 60 -17.28 -20.28 -18.67
CA SER A 60 -16.44 -21.33 -19.29
C SER A 60 -14.96 -21.27 -18.99
N GLY A 61 -14.52 -20.31 -18.18
CA GLY A 61 -13.15 -20.26 -17.68
C GLY A 61 -12.43 -18.99 -18.08
N ALA A 62 -12.27 -18.11 -17.14
CA ALA A 62 -11.23 -17.11 -17.17
C ALA A 62 -9.97 -17.70 -17.77
N ARG A 63 -9.43 -17.07 -18.82
CA ARG A 63 -8.18 -17.52 -19.45
C ARG A 63 -7.16 -17.82 -18.36
N LYS A 64 -6.75 -19.06 -18.24
CA LYS A 64 -5.71 -19.45 -17.28
C LYS A 64 -4.47 -18.62 -17.57
N LEU A 65 -3.95 -17.96 -16.54
CA LEU A 65 -2.67 -17.28 -16.65
C LEU A 65 -1.62 -18.26 -17.18
N SER A 66 -0.78 -17.79 -18.07
CA SER A 66 0.42 -18.54 -18.43
C SER A 66 1.29 -18.77 -17.19
N GLY A 67 2.10 -19.82 -17.17
CA GLY A 67 2.99 -20.08 -16.02
C GLY A 67 3.88 -18.87 -15.64
N LYS A 68 4.26 -18.03 -16.62
CA LYS A 68 5.06 -16.83 -16.39
C LYS A 68 4.24 -15.68 -15.79
N GLU A 69 2.99 -15.51 -16.19
CA GLU A 69 2.06 -14.52 -15.61
C GLU A 69 1.70 -14.92 -14.19
N LEU A 70 1.44 -16.21 -13.96
CA LEU A 70 1.17 -16.73 -12.62
C LEU A 70 2.36 -16.54 -11.68
N ALA A 71 3.59 -16.80 -12.14
CA ALA A 71 4.79 -16.52 -11.37
C ALA A 71 4.94 -15.04 -11.03
N SER A 72 4.64 -14.13 -11.98
CA SER A 72 4.65 -12.70 -11.74
C SER A 72 3.59 -12.29 -10.71
N LEU A 73 2.38 -12.85 -10.76
CA LEU A 73 1.33 -12.61 -9.77
C LEU A 73 1.80 -13.01 -8.37
N PHE A 74 2.33 -14.23 -8.21
CA PHE A 74 2.85 -14.68 -6.90
C PHE A 74 3.99 -13.81 -6.39
N LEU A 75 4.90 -13.38 -7.26
CA LEU A 75 6.00 -12.49 -6.87
C LEU A 75 5.49 -11.11 -6.45
N ILE A 76 4.49 -10.56 -7.15
CA ILE A 76 3.89 -9.27 -6.74
C ILE A 76 3.19 -9.43 -5.39
N LEU A 77 2.36 -10.47 -5.20
CA LEU A 77 1.67 -10.71 -3.93
C LEU A 77 2.65 -10.97 -2.77
N ALA A 78 3.73 -11.72 -3.02
CA ALA A 78 4.80 -11.89 -2.04
C ALA A 78 5.46 -10.55 -1.69
N SER A 79 5.73 -9.71 -2.70
CA SER A 79 6.25 -8.36 -2.48
C SER A 79 5.28 -7.52 -1.65
N VAL A 80 3.97 -7.60 -1.94
CA VAL A 80 2.92 -6.93 -1.16
C VAL A 80 3.01 -7.33 0.31
N VAL A 81 3.04 -8.63 0.61
CA VAL A 81 3.19 -9.11 1.99
C VAL A 81 4.45 -8.53 2.63
N LEU A 82 5.58 -8.59 1.95
CA LEU A 82 6.87 -8.17 2.51
C LEU A 82 6.92 -6.67 2.82
N TRP A 83 6.54 -5.77 1.90
CA TRP A 83 6.57 -4.33 2.22
C TRP A 83 5.49 -3.93 3.22
N PHE A 84 4.32 -4.59 3.21
CA PHE A 84 3.32 -4.38 4.26
C PHE A 84 3.84 -4.82 5.62
N MET A 85 4.56 -5.95 5.73
CA MET A 85 5.21 -6.38 6.97
C MET A 85 6.23 -5.35 7.46
N GLY A 86 7.05 -4.80 6.57
CA GLY A 86 8.02 -3.77 6.94
C GLY A 86 7.37 -2.47 7.39
N TYR A 87 6.44 -1.93 6.59
CA TYR A 87 5.79 -0.66 6.88
C TYR A 87 4.90 -0.71 8.12
N ASN A 88 4.06 -1.76 8.23
CA ASN A 88 3.15 -1.89 9.38
C ASN A 88 3.86 -2.18 10.70
N ALA A 89 5.05 -2.76 10.68
CA ALA A 89 5.86 -2.87 11.89
C ALA A 89 6.17 -1.49 12.47
N VAL A 90 6.62 -0.57 11.61
CA VAL A 90 6.94 0.79 12.04
C VAL A 90 5.68 1.54 12.46
N THR A 91 4.64 1.57 11.65
CA THR A 91 3.42 2.34 11.94
C THR A 91 2.70 1.86 13.20
N SER A 92 2.73 0.56 13.52
CA SER A 92 2.08 0.00 14.71
C SER A 92 2.91 0.11 15.99
N LYS A 93 4.24 0.12 15.90
CA LYS A 93 5.13 0.05 17.07
C LYS A 93 6.00 1.28 17.27
N TYR A 94 6.01 2.23 16.34
CA TYR A 94 6.87 3.40 16.41
C TYR A 94 6.62 4.27 17.66
N SER A 95 5.38 4.37 18.12
CA SER A 95 5.07 5.13 19.34
C SER A 95 5.83 4.60 20.57
N ILE A 96 5.89 3.28 20.72
CA ILE A 96 6.64 2.62 21.80
C ILE A 96 8.14 2.82 21.60
N TYR A 97 8.62 2.61 20.38
CA TYR A 97 10.03 2.77 20.03
C TYR A 97 10.52 4.21 20.25
N ALA A 98 9.77 5.20 19.78
CA ALA A 98 10.13 6.61 19.91
C ALA A 98 10.26 7.04 21.37
N SER A 99 9.34 6.60 22.23
CA SER A 99 9.37 6.89 23.66
C SER A 99 10.51 6.17 24.38
N ALA A 100 10.71 4.88 24.09
CA ALA A 100 11.65 4.02 24.83
C ALA A 100 13.11 4.15 24.35
N VAL A 101 13.33 4.34 23.05
CA VAL A 101 14.68 4.31 22.43
C VAL A 101 15.16 5.70 22.06
N LEU A 102 14.29 6.55 21.52
CA LEU A 102 14.67 7.87 21.01
C LEU A 102 14.46 8.99 22.04
N GLY A 103 13.50 8.84 22.97
CA GLY A 103 13.07 9.90 23.87
C GLY A 103 12.36 11.05 23.13
N LEU A 104 11.72 10.77 22.00
CA LEU A 104 11.06 11.75 21.14
C LEU A 104 9.53 11.59 21.15
N ASP A 105 8.82 12.68 20.86
CA ASP A 105 7.39 12.63 20.56
C ASP A 105 7.18 12.04 19.17
N TYR A 106 6.42 10.94 19.13
CA TYR A 106 6.12 10.21 17.88
C TYR A 106 5.06 10.88 17.02
N ASN A 107 4.18 11.72 17.60
CA ASN A 107 3.02 12.27 16.89
C ASN A 107 3.40 13.13 15.70
N MET A 108 4.35 14.05 15.91
CA MET A 108 4.82 14.94 14.84
C MET A 108 5.44 14.15 13.69
N THR A 109 6.27 13.17 14.00
CA THR A 109 6.98 12.35 13.01
C THR A 109 6.01 11.54 12.15
N LEU A 110 5.01 10.89 12.76
CA LEU A 110 3.97 10.14 12.01
C LEU A 110 3.06 11.06 11.20
N THR A 111 2.73 12.24 11.73
CA THR A 111 1.93 13.24 11.01
C THR A 111 2.67 13.73 9.76
N ILE A 112 3.96 14.02 9.87
CA ILE A 112 4.79 14.43 8.74
C ILE A 112 4.85 13.34 7.68
N ALA A 113 5.04 12.07 8.07
CA ALA A 113 5.03 10.94 7.14
C ALA A 113 3.70 10.85 6.37
N SER A 114 2.58 10.97 7.09
CA SER A 114 1.25 10.92 6.49
C SER A 114 1.00 12.10 5.54
N ALA A 115 1.38 13.31 5.93
CA ALA A 115 1.26 14.51 5.09
C ALA A 115 2.12 14.38 3.82
N ALA A 116 3.36 13.90 3.95
CA ALA A 116 4.25 13.66 2.83
C ALA A 116 3.67 12.62 1.86
N ALA A 117 3.07 11.53 2.37
CA ALA A 117 2.40 10.54 1.55
C ALA A 117 1.24 11.15 0.76
N ILE A 118 0.35 11.90 1.43
CA ILE A 118 -0.83 12.53 0.80
C ILE A 118 -0.40 13.46 -0.33
N VAL A 119 0.55 14.34 -0.09
CA VAL A 119 1.06 15.30 -1.10
C VAL A 119 1.71 14.57 -2.28
N SER A 120 2.31 13.41 -2.03
CA SER A 120 3.06 12.64 -3.04
C SER A 120 2.17 11.80 -3.95
N TYR A 121 0.93 11.47 -3.56
CA TYR A 121 0.07 10.57 -4.35
C TYR A 121 -0.14 11.06 -5.79
N LEU A 122 -0.48 12.32 -5.96
CA LEU A 122 -0.76 12.88 -7.28
C LEU A 122 0.49 12.98 -8.18
N PRO A 123 1.61 13.58 -7.74
CA PRO A 123 2.84 13.63 -8.54
C PRO A 123 3.34 12.23 -8.92
N ILE A 124 3.27 11.28 -8.00
CA ILE A 124 3.74 9.91 -8.24
C ILE A 124 2.88 9.21 -9.29
N GLY A 125 1.56 9.40 -9.28
CA GLY A 125 0.68 8.90 -10.34
C GLY A 125 1.11 9.38 -11.73
N ILE A 126 1.43 10.67 -11.87
CA ILE A 126 1.92 11.26 -13.12
C ILE A 126 3.30 10.71 -13.53
N ILE A 127 4.21 10.57 -12.56
CA ILE A 127 5.54 10.00 -12.80
C ILE A 127 5.43 8.54 -13.25
N SER A 128 4.58 7.78 -12.58
CA SER A 128 4.37 6.37 -12.84
C SER A 128 3.81 6.10 -14.25
N SER A 129 2.91 6.94 -14.74
CA SER A 129 2.39 6.83 -16.11
C SER A 129 3.47 7.05 -17.19
N LYS A 130 4.50 7.85 -16.91
CA LYS A 130 5.59 8.14 -17.83
C LYS A 130 6.75 7.14 -17.79
N ILE A 131 7.12 6.69 -16.60
CA ILE A 131 8.33 5.86 -16.39
C ILE A 131 7.99 4.37 -16.36
N GLY A 132 6.73 4.03 -16.04
CA GLY A 132 6.26 2.67 -15.78
C GLY A 132 6.09 2.40 -14.29
N ARG A 133 5.09 1.58 -13.97
CA ARG A 133 4.69 1.31 -12.57
C ARG A 133 5.75 0.54 -11.80
N LYS A 134 6.33 -0.50 -12.41
CA LYS A 134 7.34 -1.33 -11.77
C LYS A 134 8.58 -0.51 -11.37
N LYS A 135 9.11 0.32 -12.28
CA LYS A 135 10.30 1.13 -12.00
C LYS A 135 10.03 2.15 -10.89
N THR A 136 8.88 2.81 -10.95
CA THR A 136 8.46 3.78 -9.93
C THR A 136 8.28 3.11 -8.57
N LEU A 137 7.61 1.96 -8.53
CA LEU A 137 7.41 1.17 -7.31
C LEU A 137 8.75 0.73 -6.71
N MET A 138 9.68 0.24 -7.51
CA MET A 138 11.02 -0.14 -7.04
C MET A 138 11.78 1.06 -6.45
N GLY A 139 11.66 2.25 -7.05
CA GLY A 139 12.18 3.49 -6.46
C GLY A 139 11.56 3.79 -5.10
N GLY A 140 10.25 3.57 -4.94
CA GLY A 140 9.54 3.69 -3.67
C GLY A 140 10.04 2.71 -2.60
N ILE A 141 10.30 1.46 -2.97
CA ILE A 141 10.86 0.45 -2.06
C ILE A 141 12.27 0.85 -1.60
N ILE A 142 13.12 1.32 -2.51
CA ILE A 142 14.47 1.81 -2.18
C ILE A 142 14.36 2.99 -1.21
N LEU A 143 13.50 3.96 -1.49
CA LEU A 143 13.33 5.15 -0.65
C LEU A 143 12.86 4.77 0.76
N LEU A 144 11.84 3.93 0.87
CA LEU A 144 11.30 3.43 2.14
C LEU A 144 12.34 2.60 2.90
N GLY A 145 13.00 1.66 2.22
CA GLY A 145 14.01 0.79 2.83
C GLY A 145 15.23 1.58 3.32
N THR A 146 15.69 2.58 2.55
CA THR A 146 16.79 3.45 2.94
C THR A 146 16.42 4.31 4.16
N ALA A 147 15.19 4.86 4.20
CA ALA A 147 14.72 5.62 5.35
C ALA A 147 14.73 4.76 6.62
N PHE A 148 14.22 3.54 6.57
CA PHE A 148 14.21 2.62 7.70
C PHE A 148 15.61 2.13 8.07
N PHE A 149 16.46 1.88 7.08
CA PHE A 149 17.85 1.51 7.33
C PHE A 149 18.59 2.59 8.11
N ILE A 150 18.51 3.85 7.69
CA ILE A 150 19.14 4.97 8.39
C ILE A 150 18.51 5.16 9.78
N ALA A 151 17.17 5.04 9.89
CA ALA A 151 16.47 5.14 11.17
C ALA A 151 16.91 4.05 12.16
N SER A 152 17.38 2.89 11.70
CA SER A 152 17.88 1.81 12.56
C SER A 152 19.11 2.20 13.37
N PHE A 153 19.86 3.22 12.97
CA PHE A 153 21.03 3.76 13.68
C PHE A 153 20.69 4.89 14.66
N MET A 154 19.48 5.42 14.61
CA MET A 154 19.07 6.50 15.51
C MET A 154 18.89 6.01 16.96
N ARG A 155 19.33 6.82 17.90
CA ARG A 155 19.30 6.52 19.36
C ARG A 155 18.84 7.76 20.14
N SER A 156 18.74 7.63 21.45
CA SER A 156 18.49 8.78 22.35
C SER A 156 19.50 9.88 22.10
N GLY A 157 19.01 11.12 21.98
CA GLY A 157 19.81 12.28 21.59
C GLY A 157 19.95 12.50 20.08
N SER A 158 19.42 11.63 19.23
CA SER A 158 19.35 11.88 17.79
C SER A 158 18.43 13.07 17.48
N SER A 159 18.79 13.83 16.45
CA SER A 159 18.04 15.02 16.05
C SER A 159 16.62 14.64 15.58
N MET A 160 15.62 15.31 16.14
CA MET A 160 14.23 15.20 15.69
C MET A 160 14.07 15.60 14.22
N LEU A 161 14.86 16.56 13.75
CA LEU A 161 14.85 16.98 12.35
C LEU A 161 15.24 15.82 11.43
N VAL A 162 16.27 15.05 11.80
CA VAL A 162 16.69 13.87 11.01
C VAL A 162 15.58 12.84 10.96
N MET A 163 14.93 12.54 12.10
CA MET A 163 13.79 11.61 12.13
C MET A 163 12.64 12.10 11.25
N ASN A 164 12.32 13.39 11.29
CA ASN A 164 11.26 13.96 10.44
C ASN A 164 11.60 13.85 8.94
N ILE A 165 12.85 14.05 8.54
CA ILE A 165 13.31 13.85 7.17
C ILE A 165 13.16 12.38 6.76
N LEU A 166 13.60 11.45 7.61
CA LEU A 166 13.49 10.01 7.33
C LEU A 166 12.04 9.56 7.21
N PHE A 167 11.15 10.07 8.05
CA PHE A 167 9.73 9.77 7.97
C PHE A 167 9.05 10.45 6.79
N THR A 168 9.50 11.63 6.36
CA THR A 168 9.09 12.23 5.08
C THR A 168 9.46 11.30 3.92
N MET A 169 10.71 10.80 3.87
CA MET A 169 11.15 9.84 2.87
C MET A 169 10.33 8.54 2.91
N ALA A 170 10.03 8.04 4.11
CA ALA A 170 9.20 6.86 4.30
C ALA A 170 7.77 7.08 3.80
N GLY A 171 7.18 8.25 4.05
CA GLY A 171 5.86 8.64 3.57
C GLY A 171 5.79 8.70 2.04
N VAL A 172 6.76 9.37 1.40
CA VAL A 172 6.88 9.41 -0.07
C VAL A 172 7.09 8.01 -0.64
N GLY A 173 7.99 7.22 -0.04
CA GLY A 173 8.25 5.84 -0.45
C GLY A 173 6.99 4.96 -0.36
N TRP A 174 6.24 5.07 0.73
CA TRP A 174 4.97 4.37 0.91
C TRP A 174 3.92 4.78 -0.12
N ALA A 175 3.75 6.08 -0.37
CA ALA A 175 2.84 6.59 -1.39
C ALA A 175 3.21 6.03 -2.77
N THR A 176 4.50 6.00 -3.09
CA THR A 176 5.02 5.47 -4.36
C THR A 176 4.68 3.98 -4.53
N ILE A 177 4.82 3.19 -3.48
CA ILE A 177 4.45 1.78 -3.48
C ILE A 177 2.94 1.63 -3.63
N SER A 178 2.15 2.35 -2.84
CA SER A 178 0.69 2.20 -2.77
C SER A 178 -0.01 2.56 -4.07
N VAL A 179 0.41 3.64 -4.75
CA VAL A 179 -0.16 4.07 -6.04
C VAL A 179 0.04 3.02 -7.13
N ASN A 180 1.16 2.29 -7.09
CA ASN A 180 1.55 1.41 -8.19
C ASN A 180 1.20 -0.07 -7.94
N SER A 181 1.18 -0.51 -6.69
CA SER A 181 1.09 -1.95 -6.35
C SER A 181 -0.25 -2.59 -6.72
N TYR A 182 -1.36 -1.96 -6.34
CA TYR A 182 -2.70 -2.48 -6.64
C TYR A 182 -2.97 -2.53 -8.16
N PRO A 183 -2.73 -1.45 -8.93
CA PRO A 183 -2.90 -1.52 -10.37
C PRO A 183 -2.08 -2.60 -11.05
N MET A 184 -0.85 -2.89 -10.59
CA MET A 184 -0.02 -3.97 -11.16
C MET A 184 -0.64 -5.36 -11.00
N VAL A 185 -1.36 -5.60 -9.90
CA VAL A 185 -2.07 -6.87 -9.69
C VAL A 185 -3.31 -6.95 -10.59
N VAL A 186 -4.09 -5.86 -10.65
CA VAL A 186 -5.31 -5.80 -11.45
C VAL A 186 -5.01 -5.88 -12.95
N GLU A 187 -3.88 -5.36 -13.41
CA GLU A 187 -3.46 -5.42 -14.81
C GLU A 187 -3.20 -6.84 -15.31
N LEU A 188 -2.93 -7.79 -14.40
CA LEU A 188 -2.88 -9.21 -14.73
C LEU A 188 -4.27 -9.83 -14.89
N SER A 189 -5.33 -9.15 -14.45
CA SER A 189 -6.70 -9.57 -14.70
C SER A 189 -7.07 -9.29 -16.17
N ARG A 190 -7.93 -10.10 -16.73
CA ARG A 190 -8.50 -9.88 -18.06
C ARG A 190 -10.00 -10.14 -18.00
N GLY A 191 -10.78 -9.23 -18.56
CA GLY A 191 -12.24 -9.33 -18.56
C GLY A 191 -12.85 -9.24 -17.16
N GLY A 192 -13.82 -10.08 -16.83
CA GLY A 192 -14.59 -10.04 -15.57
C GLY A 192 -13.84 -10.40 -14.28
N ASP A 193 -12.56 -10.76 -14.34
CA ASP A 193 -11.80 -11.29 -13.19
C ASP A 193 -11.19 -10.23 -12.25
N VAL A 194 -11.43 -8.94 -12.48
CA VAL A 194 -10.87 -7.83 -11.66
C VAL A 194 -11.16 -8.03 -10.18
N GLY A 195 -12.36 -8.45 -9.81
CA GLY A 195 -12.75 -8.70 -8.43
C GLY A 195 -11.91 -9.78 -7.75
N LYS A 196 -11.56 -10.85 -8.47
CA LYS A 196 -10.71 -11.93 -7.97
C LYS A 196 -9.28 -11.45 -7.66
N TYR A 197 -8.67 -10.67 -8.57
CA TYR A 197 -7.33 -10.14 -8.38
C TYR A 197 -7.29 -9.06 -7.30
N THR A 198 -8.34 -8.25 -7.19
CA THR A 198 -8.58 -7.34 -6.07
C THR A 198 -8.62 -8.12 -4.75
N GLY A 199 -9.35 -9.24 -4.72
CA GLY A 199 -9.40 -10.14 -3.57
C GLY A 199 -8.02 -10.69 -3.18
N PHE A 200 -7.21 -11.11 -4.15
CA PHE A 200 -5.84 -11.58 -3.88
C PHE A 200 -4.96 -10.49 -3.27
N TYR A 201 -5.00 -9.26 -3.82
CA TYR A 201 -4.24 -8.14 -3.29
C TYR A 201 -4.62 -7.81 -1.84
N TYR A 202 -5.93 -7.67 -1.57
CA TYR A 202 -6.38 -7.35 -0.22
C TYR A 202 -6.16 -8.51 0.76
N THR A 203 -6.32 -9.75 0.35
CA THR A 203 -5.99 -10.92 1.19
C THR A 203 -4.52 -10.89 1.60
N ALA A 204 -3.60 -10.69 0.65
CA ALA A 204 -2.18 -10.63 0.92
C ALA A 204 -1.82 -9.45 1.86
N SER A 205 -2.34 -8.25 1.57
CA SER A 205 -2.05 -7.05 2.35
C SER A 205 -2.65 -7.10 3.75
N MET A 206 -3.90 -7.56 3.91
CA MET A 206 -4.56 -7.66 5.21
C MET A 206 -3.96 -8.78 6.07
N ALA A 207 -3.58 -9.92 5.49
CA ALA A 207 -2.86 -10.96 6.19
C ALA A 207 -1.54 -10.42 6.76
N ALA A 208 -0.77 -9.69 5.94
CA ALA A 208 0.47 -9.06 6.39
C ALA A 208 0.21 -8.06 7.54
N GLN A 209 -0.80 -7.19 7.41
CA GLN A 209 -1.16 -6.22 8.45
C GLN A 209 -1.57 -6.89 9.77
N THR A 210 -2.29 -7.99 9.71
CA THR A 210 -2.74 -8.73 10.90
C THR A 210 -1.58 -9.42 11.62
N ILE A 211 -0.67 -10.03 10.85
CA ILE A 211 0.45 -10.81 11.39
C ILE A 211 1.59 -9.91 11.90
N THR A 212 1.83 -8.80 11.22
CA THR A 212 2.99 -7.92 11.48
C THR A 212 3.10 -7.43 12.94
N PRO A 213 2.05 -6.92 13.61
CA PRO A 213 2.17 -6.45 14.99
C PRO A 213 2.63 -7.54 15.97
N ILE A 214 2.26 -8.80 15.70
CA ILE A 214 2.67 -9.96 16.51
C ILE A 214 4.17 -10.23 16.31
N PHE A 215 4.59 -10.38 15.06
CA PHE A 215 6.00 -10.66 14.74
C PHE A 215 6.92 -9.52 15.16
N SER A 216 6.58 -8.28 14.81
CA SER A 216 7.39 -7.12 15.19
C SER A 216 7.44 -6.93 16.70
N GLY A 217 6.34 -7.22 17.42
CA GLY A 217 6.31 -7.23 18.87
C GLY A 217 7.27 -8.25 19.45
N PHE A 218 7.22 -9.49 19.01
CA PHE A 218 8.13 -10.55 19.44
C PHE A 218 9.62 -10.16 19.27
N PHE A 219 10.01 -9.61 18.14
CA PHE A 219 11.39 -9.15 17.94
C PHE A 219 11.75 -7.94 18.81
N MET A 220 10.80 -7.05 19.09
CA MET A 220 11.02 -5.93 19.98
C MET A 220 11.15 -6.35 21.45
N ASP A 221 10.45 -7.41 21.87
CA ASP A 221 10.61 -7.99 23.22
C ASP A 221 12.01 -8.57 23.43
N ILE A 222 12.62 -9.16 22.39
CA ILE A 222 14.01 -9.62 22.45
C ILE A 222 14.97 -8.42 22.49
N LYS A 223 14.77 -7.44 21.64
CA LYS A 223 15.57 -6.22 21.60
C LYS A 223 14.75 -5.07 21.03
N MET A 224 14.50 -4.04 21.83
CA MET A 224 13.68 -2.90 21.43
C MET A 224 14.17 -2.24 20.13
N THR A 225 15.46 -2.22 19.88
CA THR A 225 16.07 -1.64 18.67
C THR A 225 15.90 -2.47 17.40
N SER A 226 15.25 -3.64 17.46
CA SER A 226 15.04 -4.51 16.29
C SER A 226 14.00 -3.97 15.30
N LEU A 227 13.14 -3.02 15.70
CA LEU A 227 12.01 -2.54 14.90
C LEU A 227 12.41 -2.11 13.49
N PHE A 228 13.32 -1.17 13.37
CA PHE A 228 13.75 -0.66 12.06
C PHE A 228 14.63 -1.66 11.30
N ILE A 229 15.37 -2.53 11.99
CA ILE A 229 16.13 -3.62 11.35
C ILE A 229 15.16 -4.61 10.70
N TYR A 230 14.13 -5.03 11.44
CA TYR A 230 13.04 -5.86 10.93
C TYR A 230 12.40 -5.23 9.68
N ALA A 231 11.95 -3.97 9.81
CA ALA A 231 11.31 -3.25 8.72
C ALA A 231 12.20 -3.15 7.47
N THR A 232 13.48 -2.85 7.67
CA THR A 232 14.47 -2.75 6.59
C THR A 232 14.63 -4.07 5.84
N ILE A 233 14.80 -5.18 6.58
CA ILE A 233 14.97 -6.51 5.99
C ILE A 233 13.75 -6.86 5.12
N PHE A 234 12.54 -6.71 5.65
CA PHE A 234 11.32 -7.05 4.92
C PHE A 234 11.10 -6.16 3.69
N VAL A 235 11.36 -4.85 3.78
CA VAL A 235 11.25 -3.94 2.64
C VAL A 235 12.28 -4.26 1.56
N PHE A 236 13.53 -4.56 1.90
CA PHE A 236 14.52 -4.95 0.90
C PHE A 236 14.28 -6.36 0.32
N LEU A 237 13.74 -7.29 1.08
CA LEU A 237 13.28 -8.58 0.52
C LEU A 237 12.19 -8.36 -0.54
N ALA A 238 11.27 -7.38 -0.32
CA ALA A 238 10.29 -7.00 -1.34
C ALA A 238 10.95 -6.44 -2.61
N PHE A 239 12.05 -5.72 -2.49
CA PHE A 239 12.82 -5.27 -3.65
C PHE A 239 13.33 -6.44 -4.48
N PHE A 240 13.89 -7.45 -3.84
CA PHE A 240 14.39 -8.63 -4.55
C PHE A 240 13.28 -9.42 -5.23
N THR A 241 12.13 -9.62 -4.58
CA THR A 241 11.00 -10.31 -5.23
C THR A 241 10.47 -9.51 -6.41
N MET A 242 10.39 -8.18 -6.31
CA MET A 242 9.97 -7.31 -7.42
C MET A 242 10.91 -7.31 -8.61
N LEU A 243 12.20 -7.53 -8.43
CA LEU A 243 13.16 -7.63 -9.55
C LEU A 243 12.75 -8.71 -10.55
N PHE A 244 12.27 -9.84 -10.08
CA PHE A 244 11.90 -10.99 -10.90
C PHE A 244 10.51 -10.90 -11.53
N VAL A 245 9.68 -9.91 -11.17
CA VAL A 245 8.38 -9.65 -11.78
C VAL A 245 8.57 -9.20 -13.23
N LYS A 246 7.88 -9.87 -14.16
CA LYS A 246 7.99 -9.60 -15.61
C LYS A 246 6.69 -9.10 -16.24
N HIS A 247 5.55 -9.27 -15.57
CA HIS A 247 4.22 -8.93 -16.07
C HIS A 247 3.48 -8.07 -15.04
N GLY A 248 2.46 -7.33 -15.46
CA GLY A 248 1.71 -6.40 -14.59
C GLY A 248 2.31 -4.98 -14.57
N ASP A 249 3.13 -4.63 -15.55
CA ASP A 249 3.68 -3.29 -15.77
C ASP A 249 3.19 -2.78 -17.12
N SER A 250 2.20 -1.87 -17.12
CA SER A 250 1.78 -1.19 -18.33
C SER A 250 2.98 -0.51 -18.97
N ALA A 251 3.13 -0.72 -20.28
CA ALA A 251 4.13 0.04 -21.04
C ALA A 251 3.85 1.53 -20.83
N PRO A 252 4.89 2.36 -20.62
CA PRO A 252 4.70 3.80 -20.61
C PRO A 252 3.99 4.18 -21.91
N GLU A 253 2.96 5.03 -21.79
CA GLU A 253 2.27 5.58 -22.93
C GLU A 253 3.34 6.16 -23.85
N LYS A 254 3.60 5.48 -24.97
CA LYS A 254 4.43 6.07 -26.01
C LYS A 254 3.66 7.32 -26.40
N ALA A 255 4.19 8.48 -26.08
CA ALA A 255 3.71 9.69 -26.68
C ALA A 255 3.56 9.34 -28.16
N GLU A 256 2.31 9.30 -28.66
CA GLU A 256 2.09 9.23 -30.09
C GLU A 256 2.86 10.38 -30.65
N ALA A 257 4.02 10.05 -31.19
CA ALA A 257 4.87 11.01 -31.85
C ALA A 257 4.01 11.58 -32.93
N GLU A 258 3.84 12.91 -32.87
CA GLU A 258 3.36 13.77 -33.92
C GLU A 258 3.51 13.13 -35.30
N LYS A 259 2.36 12.79 -35.91
CA LYS A 259 2.26 12.67 -37.34
C LYS A 259 1.26 13.67 -37.88
#